data_f195903aa77d961ed2d19baefb44fcd0
#
_entry.id   f195903aa77d961ed2d19baefb44fcd0
#
_cell.length_a   1.000
_cell.length_b   1.000
_cell.length_c   1.000
_cell.angle_alpha   90.00
_cell.angle_beta   90.00
_cell.angle_gamma   90.00
#
_symmetry.space_group_name_H-M   'P 1'
#
loop_
_entity.id
_entity.type
_entity.pdbx_description
1 polymer ?
#
loop_
_entity_poly.entity_id
_entity_poly.type
_entity_poly.pdbx_seq_one_letter_code
_entity_poly.pdbx_strand_id
1 'polypeptide(L)'
;MLFLLTLLHFAVDGLCGAALAAHDQGGAAYVDILRLFALYNLIAFGGQWLAGLVLDLRPRRLPAALPLAVLALGAGLLPGLGWMPQAICLGAGNCLFHAAGGSLVLRRYDTYAAPGIFVSSGAVGLALGLNSVVPPPVFLALCATGTAATLVVLRRQGLPPIRGSRNRGSGSRLPQLACILLLLGCVTLRGFGDGGGGAASRLLLFPCVFALGKALGGLCCDHIGYGRTILAVFLLSFLALQVEGLLCPLLLALAFNMTMPLTLRLAHWCCPAYPGLMFGLAAGCLLPGAFLGGLALSVPPHVMA
;
A
#
# COMPACT_ATOMS: atom_id res chain seq x y z
N MET A 1 3.25 -16.00 -9.91
CA MET A 1 2.21 -15.32 -9.10
C MET A 1 2.73 -14.02 -8.50
N LEU A 2 3.75 -14.02 -7.63
CA LEU A 2 4.26 -12.79 -6.98
C LEU A 2 4.61 -11.71 -8.01
N PHE A 3 5.38 -12.04 -9.03
CA PHE A 3 5.74 -11.09 -10.10
C PHE A 3 4.51 -10.45 -10.77
N LEU A 4 3.48 -11.24 -11.09
CA LEU A 4 2.25 -10.70 -11.70
C LEU A 4 1.51 -9.76 -10.76
N LEU A 5 1.39 -10.11 -9.47
CA LEU A 5 0.75 -9.25 -8.49
C LEU A 5 1.55 -7.97 -8.24
N THR A 6 2.88 -8.04 -8.27
CA THR A 6 3.78 -6.88 -8.16
C THR A 6 3.62 -5.95 -9.37
N LEU A 7 3.56 -6.51 -10.58
CA LEU A 7 3.31 -5.76 -11.82
C LEU A 7 1.92 -5.10 -11.80
N LEU A 8 0.92 -5.83 -11.34
CA LEU A 8 -0.43 -5.29 -11.16
C LEU A 8 -0.47 -4.15 -10.15
N HIS A 9 0.25 -4.26 -9.03
CA HIS A 9 0.35 -3.20 -8.03
C HIS A 9 0.94 -1.92 -8.64
N PHE A 10 2.05 -2.07 -9.37
CA PHE A 10 2.64 -0.97 -10.14
C PHE A 10 1.61 -0.32 -11.08
N ALA A 11 0.87 -1.14 -11.83
CA ALA A 11 -0.06 -0.64 -12.85
C ALA A 11 -1.30 0.02 -12.22
N VAL A 12 -1.85 -0.54 -11.15
CA VAL A 12 -3.03 0.01 -10.44
C VAL A 12 -2.71 1.37 -9.82
N ASP A 13 -1.61 1.46 -9.08
CA ASP A 13 -1.22 2.73 -8.46
C ASP A 13 -0.82 3.77 -9.51
N GLY A 14 -0.13 3.33 -10.58
CA GLY A 14 0.21 4.18 -11.72
C GLY A 14 -1.01 4.73 -12.42
N LEU A 15 -2.03 3.90 -12.65
CA LEU A 15 -3.30 4.33 -13.25
C LEU A 15 -4.01 5.37 -12.39
N CYS A 16 -4.10 5.11 -11.08
CA CYS A 16 -4.71 6.05 -10.15
C CYS A 16 -3.96 7.38 -10.14
N GLY A 17 -2.61 7.35 -10.04
CA GLY A 17 -1.77 8.54 -10.09
C GLY A 17 -1.97 9.35 -11.38
N ALA A 18 -1.98 8.68 -12.53
CA ALA A 18 -2.16 9.33 -13.83
C ALA A 18 -3.57 9.94 -13.98
N ALA A 19 -4.61 9.26 -13.49
CA ALA A 19 -5.97 9.78 -13.51
C ALA A 19 -6.15 11.02 -12.61
N LEU A 20 -5.53 10.99 -11.42
CA LEU A 20 -5.54 12.11 -10.49
C LEU A 20 -4.78 13.33 -11.05
N ALA A 21 -3.60 13.10 -11.67
CA ALA A 21 -2.80 14.16 -12.30
C ALA A 21 -3.52 14.78 -13.51
N ALA A 22 -4.24 13.99 -14.29
CA ALA A 22 -5.01 14.51 -15.44
C ALA A 22 -6.11 15.47 -15.00
N HIS A 23 -6.71 15.27 -13.84
CA HIS A 23 -7.72 16.16 -13.28
C HIS A 23 -7.12 17.51 -12.84
N ASP A 24 -5.95 17.48 -12.21
CA ASP A 24 -5.18 18.68 -11.83
C ASP A 24 -4.77 19.50 -13.06
N GLN A 25 -4.25 18.84 -14.09
CA GLN A 25 -3.85 19.47 -15.35
C GLN A 25 -5.03 20.00 -16.18
N GLY A 26 -6.22 19.45 -15.98
CA GLY A 26 -7.45 19.86 -16.66
C GLY A 26 -8.01 21.21 -16.21
N GLY A 27 -7.35 21.94 -15.30
CA GLY A 27 -7.78 23.25 -14.80
C GLY A 27 -8.98 23.18 -13.85
N ALA A 28 -9.18 22.04 -13.18
CA ALA A 28 -10.21 21.91 -12.15
C ALA A 28 -9.97 22.87 -10.97
N ALA A 29 -11.05 23.31 -10.33
CA ALA A 29 -10.94 24.14 -9.13
C ALA A 29 -10.14 23.39 -8.05
N TYR A 30 -9.23 24.08 -7.36
CA TYR A 30 -8.38 23.51 -6.32
C TYR A 30 -9.17 22.73 -5.25
N VAL A 31 -10.36 23.25 -4.90
CA VAL A 31 -11.27 22.58 -3.93
C VAL A 31 -11.76 21.21 -4.45
N ASP A 32 -12.03 21.09 -5.75
CA ASP A 32 -12.49 19.82 -6.33
C ASP A 32 -11.32 18.82 -6.43
N ILE A 33 -10.11 19.29 -6.68
CA ILE A 33 -8.90 18.45 -6.62
C ILE A 33 -8.72 17.91 -5.19
N LEU A 34 -8.82 18.76 -4.17
CA LEU A 34 -8.73 18.31 -2.77
C LEU A 34 -9.81 17.31 -2.40
N ARG A 35 -11.07 17.54 -2.83
CA ARG A 35 -12.19 16.62 -2.61
C ARG A 35 -11.99 15.28 -3.32
N LEU A 36 -11.51 15.32 -4.56
CA LEU A 36 -11.17 14.12 -5.33
C LEU A 36 -10.13 13.27 -4.57
N PHE A 37 -9.01 13.89 -4.18
CA PHE A 37 -7.94 13.20 -3.45
C PHE A 37 -8.41 12.67 -2.09
N ALA A 38 -9.15 13.47 -1.32
CA ALA A 38 -9.65 13.07 -0.01
C ALA A 38 -10.60 11.86 -0.12
N LEU A 39 -11.60 11.93 -1.03
CA LEU A 39 -12.56 10.86 -1.21
C LEU A 39 -11.90 9.60 -1.79
N TYR A 40 -11.02 9.77 -2.79
CA TYR A 40 -10.22 8.67 -3.34
C TYR A 40 -9.45 7.94 -2.24
N ASN A 41 -8.66 8.66 -1.44
CA ASN A 41 -7.86 8.04 -0.38
C ASN A 41 -8.71 7.39 0.71
N LEU A 42 -9.83 8.01 1.08
CA LEU A 42 -10.76 7.44 2.05
C LEU A 42 -11.29 6.08 1.58
N ILE A 43 -11.65 5.95 0.31
CA ILE A 43 -12.15 4.70 -0.26
C ILE A 43 -10.99 3.72 -0.51
N ALA A 44 -9.90 4.19 -1.16
CA ALA A 44 -8.78 3.37 -1.56
C ALA A 44 -8.06 2.73 -0.38
N PHE A 45 -7.80 3.47 0.68
CA PHE A 45 -7.10 2.99 1.87
C PHE A 45 -8.05 2.66 3.02
N GLY A 46 -8.99 3.56 3.33
CA GLY A 46 -9.96 3.37 4.42
C GLY A 46 -10.92 2.21 4.17
N GLY A 47 -11.24 1.87 2.92
CA GLY A 47 -12.14 0.76 2.56
C GLY A 47 -11.49 -0.62 2.56
N GLN A 48 -10.15 -0.72 2.52
CA GLN A 48 -9.46 -2.00 2.30
C GLN A 48 -9.72 -3.05 3.38
N TRP A 49 -9.86 -2.65 4.64
CA TRP A 49 -10.13 -3.59 5.73
C TRP A 49 -11.51 -4.25 5.59
N LEU A 50 -12.52 -3.50 5.15
CA LEU A 50 -13.86 -4.04 4.88
C LEU A 50 -13.83 -4.99 3.68
N ALA A 51 -13.22 -4.57 2.57
CA ALA A 51 -13.05 -5.41 1.39
C ALA A 51 -12.27 -6.68 1.73
N GLY A 52 -11.17 -6.55 2.49
CA GLY A 52 -10.35 -7.66 2.95
C GLY A 52 -11.12 -8.64 3.82
N LEU A 53 -11.91 -8.15 4.78
CA LEU A 53 -12.77 -8.98 5.62
C LEU A 53 -13.81 -9.75 4.78
N VAL A 54 -14.48 -9.09 3.84
CA VAL A 54 -15.46 -9.74 2.95
C VAL A 54 -14.80 -10.84 2.11
N LEU A 55 -13.58 -10.62 1.60
CA LEU A 55 -12.84 -11.60 0.82
C LEU A 55 -12.32 -12.76 1.69
N ASP A 56 -12.01 -12.53 2.96
CA ASP A 56 -11.63 -13.58 3.89
C ASP A 56 -12.82 -14.45 4.29
N LEU A 57 -13.98 -13.85 4.53
CA LEU A 57 -15.24 -14.56 4.81
C LEU A 57 -15.79 -15.31 3.60
N ARG A 58 -15.49 -14.83 2.38
CA ARG A 58 -15.97 -15.42 1.12
C ARG A 58 -14.82 -15.65 0.14
N PRO A 59 -13.86 -16.54 0.45
CA PRO A 59 -12.62 -16.70 -0.31
C PRO A 59 -12.85 -17.09 -1.77
N ARG A 60 -13.96 -17.74 -2.09
CA ARG A 60 -14.34 -18.07 -3.48
C ARG A 60 -14.56 -16.84 -4.37
N ARG A 61 -14.83 -15.67 -3.78
CA ARG A 61 -15.01 -14.39 -4.51
C ARG A 61 -13.70 -13.67 -4.82
N LEU A 62 -12.59 -14.09 -4.20
CA LEU A 62 -11.30 -13.41 -4.33
C LEU A 62 -10.80 -13.31 -5.79
N PRO A 63 -10.92 -14.34 -6.66
CA PRO A 63 -10.55 -14.20 -8.07
C PRO A 63 -11.41 -13.19 -8.82
N ALA A 64 -12.69 -13.06 -8.47
CA ALA A 64 -13.60 -12.10 -9.11
C ALA A 64 -13.31 -10.65 -8.70
N ALA A 65 -12.68 -10.42 -7.54
CA ALA A 65 -12.33 -9.08 -7.09
C ALA A 65 -11.31 -8.39 -8.02
N LEU A 66 -10.39 -9.15 -8.63
CA LEU A 66 -9.38 -8.59 -9.52
C LEU A 66 -9.97 -7.98 -10.81
N PRO A 67 -10.81 -8.69 -11.60
CA PRO A 67 -11.43 -8.07 -12.77
C PRO A 67 -12.41 -6.96 -12.40
N LEU A 68 -13.14 -7.07 -11.28
CA LEU A 68 -14.00 -5.99 -10.78
C LEU A 68 -13.20 -4.73 -10.44
N ALA A 69 -12.00 -4.89 -9.88
CA ALA A 69 -11.09 -3.76 -9.64
C ALA A 69 -10.71 -3.07 -10.96
N VAL A 70 -10.34 -3.83 -11.99
CA VAL A 70 -9.97 -3.28 -13.31
C VAL A 70 -11.16 -2.59 -13.98
N LEU A 71 -12.35 -3.16 -13.89
CA LEU A 71 -13.58 -2.54 -14.42
C LEU A 71 -13.89 -1.21 -13.71
N ALA A 72 -13.76 -1.17 -12.38
CA ALA A 72 -13.96 0.07 -11.62
C ALA A 72 -12.92 1.14 -11.99
N LEU A 73 -11.63 0.75 -12.11
CA LEU A 73 -10.56 1.65 -12.55
C LEU A 73 -10.83 2.19 -13.96
N GLY A 74 -11.24 1.32 -14.90
CA GLY A 74 -11.60 1.71 -16.25
C GLY A 74 -12.80 2.67 -16.29
N ALA A 75 -13.81 2.41 -15.46
CA ALA A 75 -14.94 3.32 -15.31
C ALA A 75 -14.53 4.71 -14.80
N GLY A 76 -13.55 4.78 -13.90
CA GLY A 76 -12.97 6.04 -13.42
C GLY A 76 -12.23 6.86 -14.48
N LEU A 77 -11.94 6.28 -15.65
CA LEU A 77 -11.29 6.98 -16.78
C LEU A 77 -12.29 7.47 -17.83
N LEU A 78 -13.59 7.23 -17.66
CA LEU A 78 -14.59 7.65 -18.65
C LEU A 78 -14.60 9.18 -18.79
N PRO A 79 -14.62 9.71 -20.02
CA PRO A 79 -14.67 11.14 -20.25
C PRO A 79 -15.92 11.79 -19.65
N GLY A 80 -15.80 13.00 -19.14
CA GLY A 80 -16.93 13.76 -18.58
C GLY A 80 -17.38 13.34 -17.20
N LEU A 81 -16.69 12.40 -16.53
CA LEU A 81 -16.96 12.10 -15.14
C LEU A 81 -16.59 13.29 -14.25
N GLY A 82 -17.54 13.70 -13.40
CA GLY A 82 -17.24 14.66 -12.33
C GLY A 82 -16.27 14.06 -11.29
N TRP A 83 -15.65 14.91 -10.47
CA TRP A 83 -14.66 14.50 -9.47
C TRP A 83 -15.15 13.40 -8.51
N MET A 84 -16.43 13.44 -8.10
CA MET A 84 -16.96 12.48 -7.12
C MET A 84 -17.09 11.05 -7.68
N PRO A 85 -17.80 10.77 -8.80
CA PRO A 85 -17.86 9.43 -9.36
C PRO A 85 -16.49 8.93 -9.80
N GLN A 86 -15.60 9.81 -10.26
CA GLN A 86 -14.22 9.43 -10.55
C GLN A 86 -13.49 8.95 -9.29
N ALA A 87 -13.54 9.70 -8.17
CA ALA A 87 -12.95 9.30 -6.90
C ALA A 87 -13.51 7.97 -6.39
N ILE A 88 -14.81 7.74 -6.52
CA ILE A 88 -15.46 6.50 -6.11
C ILE A 88 -14.96 5.32 -6.97
N CYS A 89 -14.94 5.46 -8.28
CA CYS A 89 -14.53 4.39 -9.18
C CYS A 89 -13.04 4.03 -9.00
N LEU A 90 -12.15 5.04 -9.01
CA LEU A 90 -10.72 4.83 -8.82
C LEU A 90 -10.41 4.28 -7.41
N GLY A 91 -11.03 4.86 -6.37
CA GLY A 91 -10.87 4.41 -4.99
C GLY A 91 -11.35 2.98 -4.77
N ALA A 92 -12.52 2.62 -5.31
CA ALA A 92 -13.07 1.26 -5.21
C ALA A 92 -12.20 0.24 -5.95
N GLY A 93 -11.74 0.58 -7.16
CA GLY A 93 -10.85 -0.29 -7.93
C GLY A 93 -9.52 -0.52 -7.23
N ASN A 94 -8.88 0.54 -6.72
CA ASN A 94 -7.66 0.47 -5.94
C ASN A 94 -7.88 -0.37 -4.65
N CYS A 95 -8.92 -0.08 -3.90
CA CYS A 95 -9.30 -0.81 -2.69
C CYS A 95 -9.46 -2.31 -2.93
N LEU A 96 -10.25 -2.70 -3.92
CA LEU A 96 -10.50 -4.11 -4.26
C LEU A 96 -9.23 -4.84 -4.69
N PHE A 97 -8.41 -4.18 -5.52
CA PHE A 97 -7.14 -4.76 -5.94
C PHE A 97 -6.20 -5.01 -4.76
N HIS A 98 -5.99 -4.01 -3.90
CA HIS A 98 -5.08 -4.13 -2.76
C HIS A 98 -5.55 -5.18 -1.76
N ALA A 99 -6.84 -5.22 -1.43
CA ALA A 99 -7.42 -6.23 -0.56
C ALA A 99 -7.26 -7.64 -1.13
N ALA A 100 -7.51 -7.84 -2.44
CA ALA A 100 -7.38 -9.13 -3.10
C ALA A 100 -5.92 -9.53 -3.27
N GLY A 101 -5.07 -8.65 -3.80
CA GLY A 101 -3.65 -8.90 -4.03
C GLY A 101 -2.89 -9.15 -2.74
N GLY A 102 -3.10 -8.31 -1.73
CA GLY A 102 -2.52 -8.47 -0.39
C GLY A 102 -2.92 -9.79 0.27
N SER A 103 -4.22 -10.13 0.21
CA SER A 103 -4.72 -11.42 0.69
C SER A 103 -4.05 -12.60 -0.03
N LEU A 104 -3.93 -12.56 -1.36
CA LEU A 104 -3.27 -13.61 -2.14
C LEU A 104 -1.80 -13.79 -1.75
N VAL A 105 -1.07 -12.69 -1.61
CA VAL A 105 0.36 -12.72 -1.22
C VAL A 105 0.53 -13.32 0.16
N LEU A 106 -0.23 -12.84 1.16
CA LEU A 106 -0.12 -13.32 2.54
C LEU A 106 -0.54 -14.79 2.70
N ARG A 107 -1.50 -15.28 1.90
CA ARG A 107 -1.90 -16.69 1.89
C ARG A 107 -0.86 -17.60 1.25
N ARG A 108 -0.27 -17.14 0.13
CA ARG A 108 0.59 -17.99 -0.69
C ARG A 108 2.00 -18.11 -0.16
N TYR A 109 2.56 -17.03 0.36
CA TYR A 109 3.96 -16.95 0.72
C TYR A 109 4.13 -16.82 2.23
N ASP A 110 5.09 -17.57 2.79
CA ASP A 110 5.40 -17.57 4.22
C ASP A 110 6.73 -16.88 4.49
N THR A 111 7.00 -15.80 3.77
CA THR A 111 8.22 -15.02 3.83
C THR A 111 7.90 -13.55 4.08
N TYR A 112 8.85 -12.79 4.60
CA TYR A 112 8.75 -11.34 4.71
C TYR A 112 9.02 -10.66 3.37
N ALA A 113 9.86 -11.26 2.51
CA ALA A 113 10.19 -10.74 1.19
C ALA A 113 8.96 -10.62 0.28
N ALA A 114 8.04 -11.59 0.32
CA ALA A 114 6.90 -11.58 -0.60
C ALA A 114 5.98 -10.37 -0.44
N PRO A 115 5.47 -10.01 0.76
CA PRO A 115 4.71 -8.78 0.92
C PRO A 115 5.55 -7.54 0.66
N GLY A 116 6.86 -7.53 0.99
CA GLY A 116 7.77 -6.42 0.70
C GLY A 116 7.91 -6.14 -0.80
N ILE A 117 8.17 -7.18 -1.60
CA ILE A 117 8.27 -7.10 -3.07
C ILE A 117 6.93 -6.69 -3.66
N PHE A 118 5.82 -7.25 -3.18
CA PHE A 118 4.49 -6.90 -3.67
C PHE A 118 4.20 -5.40 -3.51
N VAL A 119 4.43 -4.84 -2.32
CA VAL A 119 4.11 -3.43 -2.04
C VAL A 119 5.18 -2.44 -2.50
N SER A 120 6.34 -2.91 -2.97
CA SER A 120 7.43 -2.03 -3.41
C SER A 120 7.09 -1.27 -4.69
N SER A 121 6.50 -1.96 -5.66
CA SER A 121 6.29 -1.42 -7.02
C SER A 121 5.25 -0.31 -7.10
N GLY A 122 4.25 -0.32 -6.21
CA GLY A 122 3.16 0.67 -6.21
C GLY A 122 3.67 2.11 -6.07
N ALA A 123 4.68 2.35 -5.21
CA ALA A 123 5.25 3.68 -5.03
C ALA A 123 5.85 4.25 -6.33
N VAL A 124 6.53 3.39 -7.10
CA VAL A 124 7.10 3.79 -8.39
C VAL A 124 6.01 4.01 -9.43
N GLY A 125 5.03 3.10 -9.49
CA GLY A 125 3.87 3.25 -10.38
C GLY A 125 3.13 4.55 -10.13
N LEU A 126 2.78 4.83 -8.88
CA LEU A 126 2.11 6.06 -8.47
C LEU A 126 2.88 7.32 -8.90
N ALA A 127 4.20 7.33 -8.67
CA ALA A 127 5.04 8.47 -9.05
C ALA A 127 5.10 8.68 -10.56
N LEU A 128 5.22 7.61 -11.35
CA LEU A 128 5.21 7.71 -12.81
C LEU A 128 3.85 8.21 -13.32
N GLY A 129 2.75 7.79 -12.70
CA GLY A 129 1.42 8.26 -13.00
C GLY A 129 1.24 9.74 -12.66
N LEU A 130 1.53 10.15 -11.43
CA LEU A 130 1.39 11.53 -10.95
C LEU A 130 2.24 12.52 -11.76
N ASN A 131 3.40 12.10 -12.24
CA ASN A 131 4.25 12.92 -13.12
C ASN A 131 3.90 12.80 -14.61
N SER A 132 2.81 12.11 -14.95
CA SER A 132 2.35 11.92 -16.33
C SER A 132 3.40 11.33 -17.30
N VAL A 133 4.34 10.53 -16.74
CA VAL A 133 5.39 9.87 -17.54
C VAL A 133 4.80 8.74 -18.38
N VAL A 134 3.79 8.06 -17.84
CA VAL A 134 3.09 6.96 -18.52
C VAL A 134 1.61 7.30 -18.60
N PRO A 135 0.99 7.27 -19.79
CA PRO A 135 -0.41 7.65 -19.96
C PRO A 135 -1.37 6.58 -19.38
N PRO A 136 -2.58 7.00 -18.89
CA PRO A 136 -3.54 6.10 -18.26
C PRO A 136 -3.90 4.84 -19.08
N PRO A 137 -4.08 4.89 -20.42
CA PRO A 137 -4.41 3.69 -21.20
C PRO A 137 -3.36 2.57 -21.13
N VAL A 138 -2.07 2.94 -21.01
CA VAL A 138 -0.98 1.95 -20.88
C VAL A 138 -1.09 1.22 -19.52
N PHE A 139 -1.31 1.94 -18.44
CA PHE A 139 -1.55 1.33 -17.14
C PHE A 139 -2.80 0.45 -17.13
N LEU A 140 -3.90 0.90 -17.77
CA LEU A 140 -5.12 0.11 -17.87
C LEU A 140 -4.90 -1.21 -18.65
N ALA A 141 -4.15 -1.15 -19.74
CA ALA A 141 -3.78 -2.33 -20.51
C ALA A 141 -2.95 -3.31 -19.68
N LEU A 142 -1.98 -2.81 -18.88
CA LEU A 142 -1.20 -3.61 -17.94
C LEU A 142 -2.09 -4.22 -16.83
N CYS A 143 -3.06 -3.47 -16.31
CA CYS A 143 -4.03 -3.98 -15.33
C CYS A 143 -4.88 -5.11 -15.93
N ALA A 144 -5.39 -4.95 -17.16
CA ALA A 144 -6.22 -5.95 -17.81
C ALA A 144 -5.42 -7.22 -18.14
N THR A 145 -4.27 -7.09 -18.77
CA THR A 145 -3.42 -8.23 -19.15
C THR A 145 -2.83 -8.95 -17.94
N GLY A 146 -2.34 -8.21 -16.95
CA GLY A 146 -1.84 -8.76 -15.69
C GLY A 146 -2.93 -9.50 -14.89
N THR A 147 -4.17 -8.95 -14.88
CA THR A 147 -5.31 -9.62 -14.25
C THR A 147 -5.66 -10.91 -14.98
N ALA A 148 -5.74 -10.90 -16.30
CA ALA A 148 -5.99 -12.11 -17.09
C ALA A 148 -4.93 -13.19 -16.82
N ALA A 149 -3.64 -12.82 -16.84
CA ALA A 149 -2.55 -13.73 -16.53
C ALA A 149 -2.65 -14.28 -15.09
N THR A 150 -2.98 -13.42 -14.12
CA THR A 150 -3.15 -13.84 -12.71
C THR A 150 -4.30 -14.83 -12.58
N LEU A 151 -5.43 -14.61 -13.25
CA LEU A 151 -6.56 -15.53 -13.24
C LEU A 151 -6.22 -16.89 -13.88
N VAL A 152 -5.44 -16.90 -14.95
CA VAL A 152 -4.94 -18.15 -15.56
C VAL A 152 -4.08 -18.92 -14.56
N VAL A 153 -3.17 -18.24 -13.85
CA VAL A 153 -2.34 -18.89 -12.82
C VAL A 153 -3.21 -19.41 -11.68
N LEU A 154 -4.21 -18.63 -11.21
CA LEU A 154 -5.13 -19.06 -10.16
C LEU A 154 -5.98 -20.26 -10.57
N ARG A 155 -6.44 -20.32 -11.82
CA ARG A 155 -7.16 -21.49 -12.36
C ARG A 155 -6.30 -22.75 -12.38
N ARG A 156 -5.02 -22.62 -12.74
CA ARG A 156 -4.08 -23.76 -12.80
C ARG A 156 -3.60 -24.23 -11.43
N GLN A 157 -3.35 -23.33 -10.51
CA GLN A 157 -2.73 -23.62 -9.20
C GLN A 157 -3.73 -23.70 -8.06
N GLY A 158 -4.98 -23.31 -8.29
CA GLY A 158 -5.99 -23.15 -7.25
C GLY A 158 -5.77 -21.92 -6.36
N LEU A 159 -6.80 -21.60 -5.58
CA LEU A 159 -6.73 -20.58 -4.55
C LEU A 159 -5.86 -21.08 -3.39
N PRO A 160 -4.89 -20.29 -2.93
CA PRO A 160 -4.13 -20.65 -1.74
C PRO A 160 -5.08 -20.72 -0.52
N PRO A 161 -4.98 -21.79 0.29
CA PRO A 161 -5.84 -21.95 1.46
C PRO A 161 -5.56 -20.85 2.48
N ILE A 162 -6.59 -20.46 3.23
CA ILE A 162 -6.41 -19.70 4.46
C ILE A 162 -5.74 -20.65 5.45
N ARG A 163 -4.56 -20.30 5.94
CA ARG A 163 -3.87 -21.07 6.97
C ARG A 163 -4.69 -20.94 8.25
N GLY A 164 -5.33 -22.03 8.67
CA GLY A 164 -6.04 -22.09 9.95
C GLY A 164 -5.11 -21.67 11.08
N SER A 165 -5.66 -21.06 12.11
CA SER A 165 -4.96 -20.88 13.37
C SER A 165 -4.47 -22.28 13.81
N ARG A 166 -3.16 -22.58 13.72
CA ARG A 166 -2.59 -23.70 14.46
C ARG A 166 -3.10 -23.53 15.88
N ASN A 167 -3.75 -24.56 16.42
CA ASN A 167 -4.29 -24.60 17.79
C ASN A 167 -3.36 -23.87 18.76
N ARG A 168 -3.51 -22.56 18.85
CA ARG A 168 -3.01 -21.81 19.99
C ARG A 168 -4.01 -22.13 21.08
N GLY A 169 -3.56 -22.86 22.08
CA GLY A 169 -4.35 -23.24 23.24
C GLY A 169 -5.16 -22.06 23.76
N SER A 170 -6.16 -22.31 24.57
CA SER A 170 -7.14 -21.38 25.16
C SER A 170 -6.53 -20.20 25.97
N GLY A 171 -5.34 -19.74 25.61
CA GLY A 171 -4.67 -18.57 26.18
C GLY A 171 -5.43 -17.27 25.88
N SER A 172 -5.30 -16.31 26.76
CA SER A 172 -5.86 -14.96 26.62
C SER A 172 -5.59 -14.38 25.23
N ARG A 173 -6.63 -13.82 24.58
CA ARG A 173 -6.50 -13.09 23.29
C ARG A 173 -5.90 -11.69 23.45
N LEU A 174 -5.74 -11.23 24.70
CA LEU A 174 -5.27 -9.88 25.01
C LEU A 174 -3.86 -9.57 24.48
N PRO A 175 -2.84 -10.45 24.64
CA PRO A 175 -1.52 -10.18 24.09
C PRO A 175 -1.52 -10.10 22.56
N GLN A 176 -2.36 -10.91 21.91
CA GLN A 176 -2.51 -10.89 20.44
C GLN A 176 -3.11 -9.57 19.95
N LEU A 177 -4.17 -9.09 20.61
CA LEU A 177 -4.79 -7.81 20.31
C LEU A 177 -3.81 -6.66 20.56
N ALA A 178 -3.09 -6.65 21.67
CA ALA A 178 -2.07 -5.65 21.98
C ALA A 178 -0.97 -5.61 20.91
N CYS A 179 -0.51 -6.78 20.43
CA CYS A 179 0.47 -6.85 19.34
C CYS A 179 -0.08 -6.24 18.05
N ILE A 180 -1.31 -6.55 17.67
CA ILE A 180 -1.95 -5.97 16.48
C ILE A 180 -2.04 -4.44 16.63
N LEU A 181 -2.51 -3.93 17.75
CA LEU A 181 -2.64 -2.49 17.99
C LEU A 181 -1.28 -1.77 17.94
N LEU A 182 -0.23 -2.36 18.51
CA LEU A 182 1.13 -1.81 18.41
C LEU A 182 1.63 -1.78 16.97
N LEU A 183 1.42 -2.86 16.20
CA LEU A 183 1.79 -2.91 14.79
C LEU A 183 1.05 -1.86 13.96
N LEU A 184 -0.25 -1.69 14.20
CA LEU A 184 -1.05 -0.65 13.53
C LEU A 184 -0.60 0.75 13.93
N GLY A 185 -0.24 0.97 15.19
CA GLY A 185 0.39 2.21 15.66
C GLY A 185 1.70 2.52 14.92
N CYS A 186 2.58 1.54 14.74
CA CYS A 186 3.80 1.69 13.94
C CYS A 186 3.50 2.08 12.49
N VAL A 187 2.43 1.51 11.91
CA VAL A 187 2.01 1.86 10.54
C VAL A 187 1.49 3.29 10.46
N THR A 188 0.71 3.73 11.46
CA THR A 188 0.23 5.12 11.55
C THR A 188 1.39 6.11 11.64
N LEU A 189 2.40 5.82 12.50
CA LEU A 189 3.62 6.65 12.60
C LEU A 189 4.39 6.71 11.29
N ARG A 190 4.45 5.60 10.54
CA ARG A 190 5.05 5.59 9.20
C ARG A 190 4.28 6.50 8.24
N GLY A 191 2.94 6.41 8.22
CA GLY A 191 2.10 7.31 7.43
C GLY A 191 2.34 8.79 7.76
N PHE A 192 2.58 9.13 9.03
CA PHE A 192 2.93 10.48 9.44
C PHE A 192 4.24 10.96 8.78
N GLY A 193 5.27 10.13 8.75
CA GLY A 193 6.53 10.45 8.08
C GLY A 193 6.39 10.59 6.55
N ASP A 194 5.57 9.75 5.92
CA ASP A 194 5.31 9.80 4.48
C ASP A 194 4.49 11.06 4.09
N GLY A 195 3.55 11.51 4.95
CA GLY A 195 2.74 12.72 4.74
C GLY A 195 3.57 14.02 4.73
N GLY A 196 4.73 13.99 5.39
CA GLY A 196 5.68 15.11 5.44
C GLY A 196 6.48 15.37 4.15
N GLY A 197 6.41 14.48 3.17
CA GLY A 197 7.27 14.50 1.97
C GLY A 197 6.95 15.54 0.88
N GLY A 198 5.97 16.41 1.05
CA GLY A 198 5.59 17.57 0.22
C GLY A 198 6.17 17.65 -1.21
N ALA A 199 6.96 18.68 -1.48
CA ALA A 199 7.57 18.92 -2.79
C ALA A 199 8.65 17.89 -3.19
N ALA A 200 9.31 17.25 -2.21
CA ALA A 200 10.33 16.24 -2.47
C ALA A 200 9.73 14.92 -3.01
N SER A 201 8.45 14.65 -2.77
CA SER A 201 7.77 13.44 -3.26
C SER A 201 7.58 13.43 -4.79
N ARG A 202 7.72 14.58 -5.45
CA ARG A 202 7.64 14.69 -6.92
C ARG A 202 8.90 14.19 -7.64
N LEU A 203 10.00 14.04 -6.93
CA LEU A 203 11.22 13.45 -7.50
C LEU A 203 11.05 11.92 -7.50
N LEU A 204 11.32 11.28 -8.64
CA LEU A 204 11.31 9.81 -8.76
C LEU A 204 12.27 9.11 -7.78
N LEU A 205 13.24 9.84 -7.25
CA LEU A 205 14.23 9.32 -6.32
C LEU A 205 13.59 8.77 -5.03
N PHE A 206 12.68 9.54 -4.39
CA PHE A 206 12.03 9.08 -3.15
C PHE A 206 11.15 7.84 -3.36
N PRO A 207 10.26 7.79 -4.38
CA PRO A 207 9.52 6.57 -4.71
C PRO A 207 10.40 5.35 -4.97
N CYS A 208 11.54 5.51 -5.61
CA CYS A 208 12.53 4.43 -5.80
C CYS A 208 13.13 3.98 -4.47
N VAL A 209 13.48 4.91 -3.57
CA VAL A 209 13.98 4.60 -2.23
C VAL A 209 12.92 3.91 -1.37
N PHE A 210 11.65 4.34 -1.44
CA PHE A 210 10.52 3.67 -0.78
C PHE A 210 10.36 2.23 -1.27
N ALA A 211 10.40 2.02 -2.59
CA ALA A 211 10.31 0.71 -3.20
C ALA A 211 11.47 -0.19 -2.75
N LEU A 212 12.70 0.35 -2.79
CA LEU A 212 13.90 -0.35 -2.35
C LEU A 212 13.81 -0.74 -0.86
N GLY A 213 13.41 0.20 0.00
CA GLY A 213 13.24 -0.06 1.43
C GLY A 213 12.25 -1.20 1.70
N LYS A 214 11.08 -1.17 1.06
CA LYS A 214 10.06 -2.23 1.20
C LYS A 214 10.60 -3.61 0.77
N ALA A 215 11.30 -3.68 -0.37
CA ALA A 215 11.88 -4.94 -0.84
C ALA A 215 13.02 -5.41 0.07
N LEU A 216 13.98 -4.53 0.41
CA LEU A 216 15.12 -4.86 1.25
C LEU A 216 14.70 -5.27 2.66
N GLY A 217 13.73 -4.59 3.28
CA GLY A 217 13.24 -4.93 4.61
C GLY A 217 12.75 -6.37 4.69
N GLY A 218 11.99 -6.82 3.68
CA GLY A 218 11.53 -8.20 3.60
C GLY A 218 12.67 -9.19 3.35
N LEU A 219 13.55 -8.90 2.41
CA LEU A 219 14.72 -9.75 2.09
C LEU A 219 15.66 -9.88 3.28
N CYS A 220 16.02 -8.77 3.91
CA CYS A 220 16.87 -8.79 5.11
C CYS A 220 16.24 -9.65 6.22
N CYS A 221 14.92 -9.50 6.44
CA CYS A 221 14.23 -10.25 7.47
C CYS A 221 14.28 -11.77 7.22
N ASP A 222 14.15 -12.20 5.97
CA ASP A 222 14.24 -13.62 5.59
C ASP A 222 15.68 -14.16 5.70
N HIS A 223 16.72 -13.33 5.46
CA HIS A 223 18.12 -13.77 5.46
C HIS A 223 18.80 -13.67 6.82
N ILE A 224 18.65 -12.54 7.53
CA ILE A 224 19.36 -12.29 8.80
C ILE A 224 18.45 -12.37 10.02
N GLY A 225 17.15 -12.53 9.79
CA GLY A 225 16.14 -12.63 10.83
C GLY A 225 15.55 -11.30 11.28
N TYR A 226 14.36 -11.37 11.82
CA TYR A 226 13.55 -10.23 12.23
C TYR A 226 14.26 -9.27 13.21
N GLY A 227 14.86 -9.80 14.30
CA GLY A 227 15.50 -8.95 15.33
C GLY A 227 16.70 -8.17 14.79
N ARG A 228 17.54 -8.80 13.97
CA ARG A 228 18.71 -8.15 13.36
C ARG A 228 18.28 -7.11 12.33
N THR A 229 17.22 -7.36 11.59
CA THR A 229 16.67 -6.39 10.63
C THR A 229 16.14 -5.16 11.35
N ILE A 230 15.42 -5.29 12.46
CA ILE A 230 14.98 -4.16 13.27
C ILE A 230 16.17 -3.38 13.81
N LEU A 231 17.18 -4.05 14.35
CA LEU A 231 18.40 -3.39 14.81
C LEU A 231 19.07 -2.61 13.66
N ALA A 232 19.18 -3.20 12.46
CA ALA A 232 19.71 -2.52 11.29
C ALA A 232 18.91 -1.27 10.90
N VAL A 233 17.58 -1.34 10.97
CA VAL A 233 16.69 -0.18 10.74
C VAL A 233 16.95 0.93 11.76
N PHE A 234 17.07 0.60 13.05
CA PHE A 234 17.40 1.59 14.09
C PHE A 234 18.76 2.23 13.87
N LEU A 235 19.80 1.41 13.60
CA LEU A 235 21.16 1.92 13.33
C LEU A 235 21.18 2.81 12.09
N LEU A 236 20.49 2.41 11.01
CA LEU A 236 20.36 3.21 9.80
C LEU A 236 19.66 4.54 10.06
N SER A 237 18.59 4.52 10.85
CA SER A 237 17.87 5.74 11.22
C SER A 237 18.73 6.67 12.08
N PHE A 238 19.50 6.11 13.04
CA PHE A 238 20.41 6.89 13.87
C PHE A 238 21.55 7.50 13.02
N LEU A 239 22.15 6.72 12.11
CA LEU A 239 23.18 7.21 11.20
C LEU A 239 22.63 8.29 10.26
N ALA A 240 21.41 8.14 9.80
CA ALA A 240 20.76 9.14 8.95
C ALA A 240 20.68 10.52 9.63
N LEU A 241 20.42 10.55 10.94
CA LEU A 241 20.36 11.80 11.71
C LEU A 241 21.73 12.48 11.91
N GLN A 242 22.83 11.79 11.61
CA GLN A 242 24.19 12.34 11.67
C GLN A 242 24.65 12.93 10.32
N VAL A 243 23.84 12.80 9.27
CA VAL A 243 24.17 13.26 7.91
C VAL A 243 23.29 14.44 7.54
N GLU A 244 23.88 15.43 6.89
CA GLU A 244 23.18 16.62 6.43
C GLU A 244 22.65 16.49 5.00
N GLY A 245 21.80 17.43 4.61
CA GLY A 245 21.30 17.57 3.26
C GLY A 245 20.32 16.47 2.83
N LEU A 246 20.29 16.19 1.55
CA LEU A 246 19.35 15.24 0.92
C LEU A 246 19.55 13.79 1.39
N LEU A 247 20.75 13.42 1.84
CA LEU A 247 21.06 12.06 2.24
C LEU A 247 20.31 11.65 3.51
N CYS A 248 20.14 12.56 4.46
CA CYS A 248 19.38 12.32 5.70
C CYS A 248 17.94 11.84 5.41
N PRO A 249 17.08 12.60 4.71
CA PRO A 249 15.71 12.16 4.44
C PRO A 249 15.66 10.91 3.54
N LEU A 250 16.61 10.68 2.66
CA LEU A 250 16.67 9.44 1.86
C LEU A 250 16.95 8.20 2.71
N LEU A 251 17.90 8.27 3.63
CA LEU A 251 18.21 7.16 4.54
C LEU A 251 17.08 6.89 5.52
N LEU A 252 16.44 7.95 6.04
CA LEU A 252 15.25 7.80 6.88
C LEU A 252 14.10 7.15 6.10
N ALA A 253 13.83 7.61 4.88
CA ALA A 253 12.82 7.03 4.01
C ALA A 253 13.08 5.55 3.73
N LEU A 254 14.33 5.18 3.46
CA LEU A 254 14.75 3.79 3.30
C LEU A 254 14.45 2.97 4.56
N ALA A 255 14.94 3.43 5.71
CA ALA A 255 14.79 2.75 7.00
C ALA A 255 13.30 2.56 7.38
N PHE A 256 12.49 3.61 7.27
CA PHE A 256 11.06 3.56 7.55
C PHE A 256 10.33 2.55 6.65
N ASN A 257 10.63 2.55 5.35
CA ASN A 257 9.99 1.62 4.42
C ASN A 257 10.45 0.17 4.60
N MET A 258 11.64 -0.09 5.14
CA MET A 258 12.07 -1.43 5.52
C MET A 258 11.16 -2.06 6.59
N THR A 259 10.47 -1.29 7.41
CA THR A 259 9.54 -1.81 8.43
C THR A 259 8.21 -2.33 7.86
N MET A 260 7.85 -1.97 6.62
CA MET A 260 6.54 -2.30 6.05
C MET A 260 6.28 -3.80 5.89
N PRO A 261 7.16 -4.61 5.25
CA PRO A 261 6.94 -6.05 5.15
C PRO A 261 6.90 -6.74 6.51
N LEU A 262 7.65 -6.23 7.50
CA LEU A 262 7.65 -6.75 8.86
C LEU A 262 6.28 -6.58 9.51
N THR A 263 5.74 -5.37 9.49
CA THR A 263 4.43 -5.07 10.09
C THR A 263 3.31 -5.85 9.41
N LEU A 264 3.30 -5.95 8.08
CA LEU A 264 2.31 -6.73 7.33
C LEU A 264 2.35 -8.21 7.70
N ARG A 265 3.55 -8.79 7.73
CA ARG A 265 3.73 -10.21 8.00
C ARG A 265 3.40 -10.56 9.44
N LEU A 266 3.84 -9.75 10.40
CA LEU A 266 3.55 -9.94 11.82
C LEU A 266 2.05 -9.78 12.11
N ALA A 267 1.38 -8.79 11.53
CA ALA A 267 -0.07 -8.64 11.66
C ALA A 267 -0.82 -9.88 11.16
N HIS A 268 -0.41 -10.42 9.99
CA HIS A 268 -0.99 -11.66 9.49
C HIS A 268 -0.68 -12.86 10.41
N TRP A 269 0.51 -12.97 10.98
CA TRP A 269 0.81 -14.04 11.94
C TRP A 269 -0.02 -13.94 13.22
N CYS A 270 -0.33 -12.73 13.67
CA CYS A 270 -1.26 -12.54 14.78
C CYS A 270 -2.67 -13.01 14.43
N CYS A 271 -3.12 -12.86 13.19
CA CYS A 271 -4.47 -13.22 12.77
C CYS A 271 -4.49 -13.95 11.41
N PRO A 272 -3.97 -15.20 11.35
CA PRO A 272 -3.75 -15.93 10.09
C PRO A 272 -5.05 -16.32 9.35
N ALA A 273 -6.18 -16.34 10.05
CA ALA A 273 -7.49 -16.61 9.46
C ALA A 273 -8.01 -15.46 8.59
N TYR A 274 -7.47 -14.24 8.75
CA TYR A 274 -7.97 -13.03 8.11
C TYR A 274 -6.85 -12.23 7.42
N PRO A 275 -6.18 -12.79 6.41
CA PRO A 275 -5.05 -12.14 5.72
C PRO A 275 -5.46 -10.85 5.01
N GLY A 276 -6.63 -10.81 4.37
CA GLY A 276 -7.15 -9.61 3.69
C GLY A 276 -7.50 -8.51 4.68
N LEU A 277 -8.14 -8.85 5.81
CA LEU A 277 -8.42 -7.91 6.88
C LEU A 277 -7.13 -7.30 7.44
N MET A 278 -6.12 -8.12 7.73
CA MET A 278 -4.85 -7.64 8.29
C MET A 278 -4.09 -6.74 7.31
N PHE A 279 -4.08 -7.10 6.03
CA PHE A 279 -3.52 -6.24 4.99
C PHE A 279 -4.26 -4.91 4.91
N GLY A 280 -5.58 -4.94 4.86
CA GLY A 280 -6.43 -3.75 4.75
C GLY A 280 -6.36 -2.83 5.98
N LEU A 281 -6.29 -3.39 7.20
CA LEU A 281 -6.07 -2.60 8.42
C LEU A 281 -4.72 -1.90 8.40
N ALA A 282 -3.65 -2.60 8.00
CA ALA A 282 -2.34 -2.00 7.89
C ALA A 282 -2.33 -0.85 6.84
N ALA A 283 -2.98 -1.04 5.69
CA ALA A 283 -3.10 0.01 4.69
C ALA A 283 -3.94 1.20 5.19
N GLY A 284 -5.10 0.92 5.83
CA GLY A 284 -5.98 1.95 6.38
C GLY A 284 -5.33 2.83 7.45
N CYS A 285 -4.45 2.24 8.27
CA CYS A 285 -3.71 2.98 9.30
C CYS A 285 -2.65 3.95 8.76
N LEU A 286 -2.27 3.87 7.48
CA LEU A 286 -1.45 4.89 6.84
C LEU A 286 -2.19 6.23 6.69
N LEU A 287 -3.50 6.18 6.47
CA LEU A 287 -4.31 7.37 6.17
C LEU A 287 -4.32 8.41 7.30
N PRO A 288 -4.67 8.07 8.56
CA PRO A 288 -4.62 9.04 9.65
C PRO A 288 -3.22 9.57 9.91
N GLY A 289 -2.18 8.73 9.75
CA GLY A 289 -0.79 9.15 9.86
C GLY A 289 -0.41 10.19 8.81
N ALA A 290 -0.69 9.92 7.55
CA ALA A 290 -0.42 10.84 6.44
C ALA A 290 -1.18 12.17 6.57
N PHE A 291 -2.43 12.12 7.02
CA PHE A 291 -3.23 13.31 7.29
C PHE A 291 -2.63 14.18 8.41
N LEU A 292 -2.25 13.57 9.53
CA LEU A 292 -1.60 14.27 10.65
C LEU A 292 -0.22 14.81 10.26
N GLY A 293 0.56 14.07 9.47
CA GLY A 293 1.84 14.53 8.94
C GLY A 293 1.70 15.75 8.03
N GLY A 294 0.71 15.73 7.14
CA GLY A 294 0.38 16.86 6.29
C GLY A 294 -0.04 18.11 7.09
N LEU A 295 -0.86 17.94 8.13
CA LEU A 295 -1.26 19.04 9.04
C LEU A 295 -0.07 19.61 9.80
N ALA A 296 0.80 18.77 10.36
CA ALA A 296 1.97 19.20 11.12
C ALA A 296 2.90 20.09 10.30
N LEU A 297 3.05 19.83 9.01
CA LEU A 297 3.88 20.65 8.11
C LEU A 297 3.17 21.92 7.62
N SER A 298 1.85 21.98 7.68
CA SER A 298 1.10 23.18 7.34
C SER A 298 1.10 24.24 8.45
N VAL A 299 1.53 23.87 9.68
CA VAL A 299 1.65 24.79 10.81
C VAL A 299 2.96 25.58 10.71
N PRO A 300 2.92 26.91 10.66
CA PRO A 300 4.14 27.73 10.61
C PRO A 300 5.03 27.50 11.85
N PRO A 301 6.38 27.48 11.69
CA PRO A 301 7.31 27.18 12.79
C PRO A 301 7.15 28.08 14.04
N HIS A 302 6.68 29.30 13.87
CA HIS A 302 6.47 30.25 14.97
C HIS A 302 5.23 29.97 15.82
N VAL A 303 4.39 29.02 15.47
CA VAL A 303 3.23 28.57 16.26
C VAL A 303 3.60 27.36 17.14
N MET A 304 4.73 26.70 16.86
CA MET A 304 5.22 25.52 17.58
C MET A 304 6.29 25.86 18.65
N ALA A 305 6.71 27.10 18.76
CA ALA A 305 7.61 27.63 19.80
C ALA A 305 6.82 28.24 20.95
#